data_a90d8f1091f96c28ee8b18cc5b19600a
#
_entry.id   a90d8f1091f96c28ee8b18cc5b19600a
#
_cell.length_a   1.000
_cell.length_b   1.000
_cell.length_c   1.000
_cell.angle_alpha   90.00
_cell.angle_beta   90.00
_cell.angle_gamma   90.00
#
_symmetry.space_group_name_H-M   'P 1'
#
loop_
_entity.id
_entity.type
_entity.pdbx_description
1 polymer ?
#
loop_
_entity_poly.entity_id
_entity_poly.type
_entity_poly.pdbx_seq_one_letter_code
_entity_poly.pdbx_strand_id
1 'polypeptide(L)'
;MKLRLFFIVILLCLAGGASADDADRLIADFDRKADVASANKFFEFLDRREFTNSKIVFSSAVPADSLRQQTWYWAAEWYYDCQNYSLARDYAKRALPLMRWPNLDKSCCLNLLGIIHVRLGDFKTAVEYAKRCVDIDIHLNDPDRVSSSLNTLAGAYMAADQPQDAERYILRGLEYAERAGNPSRKAVLLGMASEIYYKLGDYSKSVDYADRAYRLDSIGGREAKMAVRLSQKGTALVGLKKYAEAEQALLKAIAGLRASGNVHSLAIDLNQLGFLMLRQDREREAVGYFSQAASLFGKMGDLYNLVNSHKGLYESYWSINPDSARIELEHFNALRDSLYSTATADALARYKTEFDTDRLREEVEQIHSARHRDIVVGVCVLAVVVLAAVAIHRRRMRRYRAEMLALIRDVESLYGTPEPEKAPTEAAENSFERMVVDVVRQGLASGDDISVSAIASRLNLGEQTFRRRFVAETGKQPKTFVTAIQMEMAARLLASDTTVPVAEVARACGFDDASAFSHAFKKAYSCSPTQFRQKRV
;
A
#
# COMPACT_ATOMS: atom_id res chain seq x y z
N MET A 1 28.46 -44.07 19.11
CA MET A 1 27.68 -43.06 18.37
C MET A 1 26.51 -42.48 19.19
N LYS A 2 25.75 -43.29 19.97
CA LYS A 2 24.63 -42.78 20.80
C LYS A 2 25.05 -41.83 21.95
N LEU A 3 26.24 -41.99 22.52
CA LEU A 3 26.72 -41.13 23.61
C LEU A 3 27.14 -39.72 23.13
N ARG A 4 27.63 -39.60 21.89
CA ARG A 4 27.97 -38.27 21.28
C ARG A 4 26.73 -37.43 20.92
N LEU A 5 25.64 -38.06 20.49
CA LEU A 5 24.38 -37.38 20.24
C LEU A 5 23.74 -36.85 21.53
N PHE A 6 23.82 -37.60 22.62
CA PHE A 6 23.32 -37.18 23.93
C PHE A 6 24.09 -35.97 24.50
N PHE A 7 25.41 -35.93 24.30
CA PHE A 7 26.25 -34.78 24.70
C PHE A 7 25.99 -33.56 23.84
N ILE A 8 25.72 -33.71 22.55
CA ILE A 8 25.39 -32.58 21.65
C ILE A 8 24.05 -31.97 22.03
N VAL A 9 23.03 -32.76 22.38
CA VAL A 9 21.73 -32.28 22.84
C VAL A 9 21.83 -31.55 24.19
N ILE A 10 22.66 -32.06 25.12
CA ILE A 10 22.94 -31.41 26.42
C ILE A 10 23.75 -30.10 26.19
N LEU A 11 24.71 -30.08 25.26
CA LEU A 11 25.48 -28.87 24.94
C LEU A 11 24.60 -27.81 24.26
N LEU A 12 23.63 -28.19 23.41
CA LEU A 12 22.67 -27.26 22.79
C LEU A 12 21.68 -26.70 23.82
N CYS A 13 21.22 -27.50 24.79
CA CYS A 13 20.39 -27.01 25.90
C CYS A 13 21.18 -26.09 26.85
N LEU A 14 22.46 -26.37 27.11
CA LEU A 14 23.34 -25.52 27.91
C LEU A 14 23.78 -24.25 27.15
N ALA A 15 23.99 -24.34 25.84
CA ALA A 15 24.27 -23.19 24.99
C ALA A 15 23.05 -22.25 24.86
N GLY A 16 21.82 -22.77 24.87
CA GLY A 16 20.60 -21.97 24.86
C GLY A 16 20.42 -21.16 26.15
N GLY A 17 20.69 -21.76 27.32
CA GLY A 17 20.63 -21.05 28.62
C GLY A 17 21.69 -19.95 28.76
N ALA A 18 22.94 -20.25 28.46
CA ALA A 18 24.03 -19.25 28.51
C ALA A 18 23.82 -18.07 27.52
N SER A 19 23.14 -18.32 26.42
CA SER A 19 22.85 -17.32 25.39
C SER A 19 21.70 -16.37 25.78
N ALA A 20 20.69 -16.85 26.51
CA ALA A 20 19.62 -16.02 27.04
C ALA A 20 20.13 -15.10 28.15
N ASP A 21 20.91 -15.62 29.09
CA ASP A 21 21.55 -14.86 30.18
C ASP A 21 22.44 -13.73 29.65
N ASP A 22 23.15 -13.93 28.53
CA ASP A 22 24.00 -12.91 27.92
C ASP A 22 23.15 -11.80 27.31
N ALA A 23 22.06 -12.12 26.60
CA ALA A 23 21.13 -11.13 26.06
C ALA A 23 20.49 -10.31 27.17
N ASP A 24 20.01 -10.97 28.23
CA ASP A 24 19.39 -10.33 29.39
C ASP A 24 20.34 -9.31 30.05
N ARG A 25 21.61 -9.65 30.21
CA ARG A 25 22.64 -8.74 30.74
C ARG A 25 22.89 -7.53 29.83
N LEU A 26 22.96 -7.75 28.51
CA LEU A 26 23.21 -6.68 27.54
C LEU A 26 22.03 -5.73 27.44
N ILE A 27 20.80 -6.27 27.42
CA ILE A 27 19.58 -5.47 27.40
C ILE A 27 19.41 -4.69 28.71
N ALA A 28 19.67 -5.32 29.87
CA ALA A 28 19.64 -4.65 31.17
C ALA A 28 20.73 -3.57 31.28
N ASP A 29 21.90 -3.76 30.67
CA ASP A 29 22.95 -2.73 30.62
C ASP A 29 22.51 -1.54 29.76
N PHE A 30 21.85 -1.79 28.62
CA PHE A 30 21.25 -0.75 27.80
C PHE A 30 20.12 -0.01 28.53
N ASP A 31 19.24 -0.72 29.22
CA ASP A 31 18.14 -0.10 29.98
C ASP A 31 18.63 0.86 31.07
N ARG A 32 19.82 0.58 31.66
CA ARG A 32 20.43 1.47 32.65
C ARG A 32 21.15 2.66 32.05
N LYS A 33 21.86 2.48 30.94
CA LYS A 33 22.75 3.49 30.36
C LYS A 33 22.07 4.28 29.25
N ALA A 34 21.26 3.63 28.47
CA ALA A 34 20.57 4.16 27.27
C ALA A 34 21.56 4.87 26.31
N ASP A 35 22.79 4.34 26.18
CA ASP A 35 23.84 4.90 25.36
C ASP A 35 24.18 4.03 24.13
N VAL A 36 24.88 4.63 23.17
CA VAL A 36 25.29 3.99 21.93
C VAL A 36 26.22 2.79 22.17
N ALA A 37 27.07 2.85 23.18
CA ALA A 37 28.01 1.77 23.43
C ALA A 37 27.34 0.50 23.92
N SER A 38 26.34 0.62 24.82
CA SER A 38 25.55 -0.53 25.30
C SER A 38 24.64 -1.07 24.20
N ALA A 39 24.02 -0.22 23.39
CA ALA A 39 23.23 -0.64 22.23
C ALA A 39 24.09 -1.44 21.24
N ASN A 40 25.24 -0.91 20.83
CA ASN A 40 26.12 -1.58 19.88
C ASN A 40 26.62 -2.95 20.38
N LYS A 41 26.82 -3.12 21.67
CA LYS A 41 27.17 -4.43 22.27
C LYS A 41 26.04 -5.44 22.10
N PHE A 42 24.78 -5.01 22.29
CA PHE A 42 23.62 -5.88 22.06
C PHE A 42 23.46 -6.23 20.58
N PHE A 43 23.61 -5.27 19.67
CA PHE A 43 23.54 -5.55 18.23
C PHE A 43 24.71 -6.41 17.73
N GLU A 44 25.91 -6.26 18.27
CA GLU A 44 27.04 -7.17 18.01
C GLU A 44 26.74 -8.62 18.47
N PHE A 45 26.04 -8.77 19.59
CA PHE A 45 25.56 -10.07 20.05
C PHE A 45 24.54 -10.68 19.07
N LEU A 46 23.59 -9.90 18.55
CA LEU A 46 22.62 -10.34 17.55
C LEU A 46 23.29 -10.70 16.21
N ASP A 47 24.26 -9.88 15.77
CA ASP A 47 25.00 -10.08 14.52
C ASP A 47 25.82 -11.38 14.55
N ARG A 48 26.51 -11.67 15.64
CA ARG A 48 27.23 -12.94 15.82
C ARG A 48 26.36 -14.19 15.73
N ARG A 49 25.06 -14.05 15.86
CA ARG A 49 24.04 -15.11 15.79
C ARG A 49 23.24 -15.08 14.50
N GLU A 50 23.64 -14.21 13.58
CA GLU A 50 22.91 -14.00 12.30
C GLU A 50 21.41 -13.71 12.51
N PHE A 51 21.07 -13.08 13.68
CA PHE A 51 19.68 -12.80 14.03
C PHE A 51 19.10 -11.63 13.24
N THR A 52 19.93 -10.70 12.77
CA THR A 52 19.54 -9.58 11.92
C THR A 52 20.01 -9.79 10.49
N ASN A 53 19.18 -9.42 9.51
CA ASN A 53 19.51 -9.54 8.08
C ASN A 53 20.67 -8.64 7.63
N SER A 54 21.05 -7.65 8.44
CA SER A 54 22.13 -6.72 8.18
C SER A 54 22.77 -6.27 9.48
N LYS A 55 24.06 -6.00 9.43
CA LYS A 55 24.80 -5.48 10.58
C LYS A 55 24.29 -4.08 10.97
N ILE A 56 23.82 -3.94 12.19
CA ILE A 56 23.34 -2.68 12.76
C ILE A 56 24.40 -2.11 13.68
N VAL A 57 24.88 -0.88 13.39
CA VAL A 57 25.86 -0.15 14.20
C VAL A 57 25.43 1.30 14.32
N PHE A 58 25.26 1.79 15.52
CA PHE A 58 24.90 3.19 15.78
C PHE A 58 26.12 4.08 15.90
N SER A 59 26.05 5.26 15.31
CA SER A 59 27.01 6.35 15.53
C SER A 59 26.62 7.18 16.76
N SER A 60 27.57 7.97 17.28
CA SER A 60 27.30 8.89 18.39
C SER A 60 26.27 9.99 18.09
N ALA A 61 25.97 10.21 16.82
CA ALA A 61 25.00 11.22 16.38
C ALA A 61 23.55 10.72 16.34
N VAL A 62 23.28 9.42 16.65
CA VAL A 62 21.91 8.89 16.61
C VAL A 62 21.06 9.53 17.71
N PRO A 63 19.82 9.99 17.40
CA PRO A 63 18.90 10.50 18.41
C PRO A 63 18.57 9.44 19.47
N ALA A 64 18.49 9.83 20.74
CA ALA A 64 18.26 8.92 21.86
C ALA A 64 16.96 8.11 21.70
N ASP A 65 15.88 8.72 21.18
CA ASP A 65 14.62 8.02 20.96
C ASP A 65 14.70 7.00 19.82
N SER A 66 15.46 7.28 18.76
CA SER A 66 15.71 6.31 17.68
C SER A 66 16.56 5.14 18.17
N LEU A 67 17.54 5.41 19.03
CA LEU A 67 18.36 4.38 19.65
C LEU A 67 17.52 3.46 20.53
N ARG A 68 16.66 4.03 21.40
CA ARG A 68 15.74 3.27 22.26
C ARG A 68 14.73 2.50 21.45
N GLN A 69 14.11 3.13 20.44
CA GLN A 69 13.13 2.51 19.55
C GLN A 69 13.68 1.22 18.92
N GLN A 70 14.86 1.29 18.30
CA GLN A 70 15.45 0.15 17.62
C GLN A 70 15.93 -0.91 18.61
N THR A 71 16.60 -0.52 19.68
CA THR A 71 17.12 -1.50 20.66
C THR A 71 15.97 -2.25 21.33
N TRP A 72 14.90 -1.58 21.75
CA TRP A 72 13.75 -2.23 22.37
C TRP A 72 12.94 -3.08 21.39
N TYR A 73 12.82 -2.66 20.11
CA TYR A 73 12.17 -3.46 19.09
C TYR A 73 12.92 -4.78 18.84
N TRP A 74 14.24 -4.72 18.67
CA TRP A 74 15.05 -5.92 18.46
C TRP A 74 15.17 -6.80 19.72
N ALA A 75 15.11 -6.21 20.91
CA ALA A 75 14.95 -6.96 22.15
C ALA A 75 13.62 -7.72 22.18
N ALA A 76 12.52 -7.09 21.72
CA ALA A 76 11.22 -7.76 21.61
C ALA A 76 11.24 -8.93 20.61
N GLU A 77 11.86 -8.75 19.43
CA GLU A 77 12.06 -9.83 18.44
C GLU A 77 12.89 -10.97 19.03
N TRP A 78 13.99 -10.65 19.73
CA TRP A 78 14.83 -11.64 20.39
C TRP A 78 14.04 -12.46 21.44
N TYR A 79 13.34 -11.79 22.33
CA TYR A 79 12.53 -12.48 23.35
C TYR A 79 11.38 -13.28 22.74
N TYR A 80 10.80 -12.82 21.64
CA TYR A 80 9.79 -13.58 20.91
C TYR A 80 10.39 -14.88 20.33
N ASP A 81 11.58 -14.82 19.73
CA ASP A 81 12.26 -16.00 19.19
C ASP A 81 12.69 -16.96 20.30
N CYS A 82 13.12 -16.44 21.45
CA CYS A 82 13.37 -17.21 22.66
C CYS A 82 12.06 -17.70 23.34
N GLN A 83 10.90 -17.40 22.77
CA GLN A 83 9.58 -17.82 23.27
C GLN A 83 9.21 -17.23 24.65
N ASN A 84 9.88 -16.13 25.06
CA ASN A 84 9.52 -15.37 26.23
C ASN A 84 8.55 -14.24 25.86
N TYR A 85 7.29 -14.60 25.65
CA TYR A 85 6.26 -13.70 25.11
C TYR A 85 5.95 -12.52 26.04
N SER A 86 6.13 -12.67 27.36
CA SER A 86 5.91 -11.57 28.32
C SER A 86 6.94 -10.48 28.17
N LEU A 87 8.24 -10.81 28.12
CA LEU A 87 9.30 -9.82 27.90
C LEU A 87 9.22 -9.24 26.48
N ALA A 88 8.94 -10.07 25.48
CA ALA A 88 8.74 -9.60 24.11
C ALA A 88 7.65 -8.51 24.04
N ARG A 89 6.49 -8.74 24.68
CA ARG A 89 5.41 -7.76 24.78
C ARG A 89 5.88 -6.46 25.43
N ASP A 90 6.56 -6.56 26.55
CA ASP A 90 6.94 -5.40 27.36
C ASP A 90 7.93 -4.51 26.58
N TYR A 91 8.91 -5.09 25.91
CA TYR A 91 9.85 -4.35 25.06
C TYR A 91 9.19 -3.78 23.80
N ALA A 92 8.32 -4.52 23.13
CA ALA A 92 7.58 -4.00 21.99
C ALA A 92 6.66 -2.81 22.38
N LYS A 93 6.00 -2.88 23.54
CA LYS A 93 5.18 -1.77 24.08
C LYS A 93 6.02 -0.54 24.43
N ARG A 94 7.26 -0.70 24.86
CA ARG A 94 8.20 0.43 25.12
C ARG A 94 8.69 1.06 23.82
N ALA A 95 8.90 0.28 22.76
CA ALA A 95 9.35 0.76 21.45
C ALA A 95 8.24 1.50 20.67
N LEU A 96 7.02 1.00 20.71
CA LEU A 96 5.90 1.45 19.86
C LEU A 96 5.60 2.96 19.91
N PRO A 97 5.55 3.65 21.08
CA PRO A 97 5.24 5.08 21.15
C PRO A 97 6.32 5.97 20.53
N LEU A 98 7.57 5.47 20.38
CA LEU A 98 8.67 6.20 19.77
C LEU A 98 8.63 6.16 18.24
N MET A 99 7.77 5.31 17.65
CA MET A 99 7.65 5.12 16.21
C MET A 99 6.65 6.10 15.60
N ARG A 100 7.02 6.74 14.49
CA ARG A 100 6.17 7.70 13.77
C ARG A 100 5.08 6.98 12.95
N TRP A 101 4.07 7.71 12.52
CA TRP A 101 3.00 7.25 11.66
C TRP A 101 3.01 7.98 10.30
N PRO A 102 2.72 7.33 9.16
CA PRO A 102 2.85 5.90 8.89
C PRO A 102 4.33 5.53 8.71
N ASN A 103 4.76 4.40 9.24
CA ASN A 103 6.16 3.99 9.22
C ASN A 103 6.28 2.47 9.24
N LEU A 104 7.26 1.94 8.50
CA LEU A 104 7.56 0.52 8.39
C LEU A 104 7.83 -0.13 9.76
N ASP A 105 8.67 0.52 10.58
CA ASP A 105 9.03 0.00 11.90
C ASP A 105 7.80 -0.14 12.80
N LYS A 106 6.88 0.85 12.73
CA LYS A 106 5.63 0.81 13.49
C LYS A 106 4.73 -0.33 13.06
N SER A 107 4.62 -0.57 11.75
CA SER A 107 3.88 -1.71 11.23
C SER A 107 4.50 -3.04 11.70
N CYS A 108 5.83 -3.21 11.62
CA CYS A 108 6.52 -4.40 12.14
C CYS A 108 6.25 -4.62 13.63
N CYS A 109 6.36 -3.58 14.43
CA CYS A 109 6.12 -3.65 15.87
C CYS A 109 4.67 -4.01 16.22
N LEU A 110 3.69 -3.44 15.52
CA LEU A 110 2.28 -3.78 15.67
C LEU A 110 1.98 -5.22 15.27
N ASN A 111 2.60 -5.70 14.18
CA ASN A 111 2.48 -7.09 13.75
C ASN A 111 3.04 -8.05 14.81
N LEU A 112 4.22 -7.75 15.35
CA LEU A 112 4.83 -8.53 16.42
C LEU A 112 3.94 -8.55 17.67
N LEU A 113 3.41 -7.39 18.10
CA LEU A 113 2.47 -7.31 19.22
C LEU A 113 1.19 -8.11 18.96
N GLY A 114 0.64 -8.07 17.75
CA GLY A 114 -0.51 -8.89 17.38
C GLY A 114 -0.25 -10.38 17.61
N ILE A 115 0.88 -10.88 17.13
CA ILE A 115 1.27 -12.29 17.29
C ILE A 115 1.51 -12.63 18.77
N ILE A 116 2.22 -11.79 19.51
CA ILE A 116 2.52 -11.98 20.94
C ILE A 116 1.22 -12.06 21.75
N HIS A 117 0.26 -11.16 21.50
CA HIS A 117 -1.00 -11.15 22.24
C HIS A 117 -1.85 -12.39 21.94
N VAL A 118 -1.77 -12.96 20.71
CA VAL A 118 -2.35 -14.29 20.43
C VAL A 118 -1.76 -15.36 21.33
N ARG A 119 -0.42 -15.39 21.48
CA ARG A 119 0.27 -16.39 22.33
C ARG A 119 -0.09 -16.24 23.81
N LEU A 120 -0.30 -15.01 24.26
CA LEU A 120 -0.70 -14.69 25.62
C LEU A 120 -2.22 -14.84 25.87
N GLY A 121 -3.02 -15.17 24.84
CA GLY A 121 -4.47 -15.33 24.96
C GLY A 121 -5.27 -14.04 25.03
N ASP A 122 -4.65 -12.89 24.78
CA ASP A 122 -5.33 -11.60 24.70
C ASP A 122 -5.75 -11.30 23.27
N PHE A 123 -6.79 -11.99 22.81
CA PHE A 123 -7.23 -11.95 21.41
C PHE A 123 -7.81 -10.59 21.01
N LYS A 124 -8.43 -9.88 21.95
CA LYS A 124 -8.93 -8.52 21.73
C LYS A 124 -7.80 -7.59 21.30
N THR A 125 -6.76 -7.50 22.13
CA THR A 125 -5.60 -6.65 21.85
C THR A 125 -4.82 -7.13 20.63
N ALA A 126 -4.80 -8.45 20.39
CA ALA A 126 -4.19 -9.02 19.17
C ALA A 126 -4.87 -8.53 17.90
N VAL A 127 -6.21 -8.56 17.85
CA VAL A 127 -7.00 -8.06 16.71
C VAL A 127 -6.79 -6.55 16.52
N GLU A 128 -6.78 -5.77 17.62
CA GLU A 128 -6.55 -4.33 17.57
C GLU A 128 -5.17 -3.98 16.95
N TYR A 129 -4.11 -4.64 17.40
CA TYR A 129 -2.78 -4.41 16.86
C TYR A 129 -2.66 -4.87 15.40
N ALA A 130 -3.21 -6.03 15.07
CA ALA A 130 -3.18 -6.55 13.70
C ALA A 130 -3.97 -5.64 12.72
N LYS A 131 -5.12 -5.09 13.13
CA LYS A 131 -5.89 -4.12 12.35
C LYS A 131 -5.08 -2.86 12.08
N ARG A 132 -4.50 -2.25 13.11
CA ARG A 132 -3.65 -1.05 12.98
C ARG A 132 -2.42 -1.31 12.08
N CYS A 133 -1.90 -2.55 12.10
CA CYS A 133 -0.84 -2.96 11.19
C CYS A 133 -1.32 -2.98 9.75
N VAL A 134 -2.49 -3.58 9.46
CA VAL A 134 -3.11 -3.61 8.13
C VAL A 134 -3.30 -2.18 7.59
N ASP A 135 -3.83 -1.27 8.41
CA ASP A 135 -4.06 0.12 8.02
C ASP A 135 -2.75 0.81 7.59
N ILE A 136 -1.65 0.63 8.36
CA ILE A 136 -0.35 1.18 7.97
C ILE A 136 0.14 0.59 6.65
N ASP A 137 0.08 -0.73 6.50
CA ASP A 137 0.60 -1.42 5.32
C ASP A 137 -0.17 -1.06 4.05
N ILE A 138 -1.49 -0.81 4.16
CA ILE A 138 -2.30 -0.25 3.07
C ILE A 138 -1.81 1.15 2.71
N HIS A 139 -1.58 2.04 3.69
CA HIS A 139 -1.07 3.39 3.44
C HIS A 139 0.34 3.39 2.81
N LEU A 140 1.18 2.41 3.17
CA LEU A 140 2.50 2.22 2.56
C LEU A 140 2.42 1.65 1.13
N ASN A 141 1.24 1.21 0.68
CA ASN A 141 0.99 0.62 -0.63
C ASN A 141 1.93 -0.56 -0.97
N ASP A 142 2.20 -1.41 0.03
CA ASP A 142 3.06 -2.59 -0.10
C ASP A 142 2.23 -3.87 -0.03
N PRO A 143 1.93 -4.54 -1.15
CA PRO A 143 1.08 -5.73 -1.18
C PRO A 143 1.64 -6.91 -0.37
N ASP A 144 2.96 -7.11 -0.31
CA ASP A 144 3.57 -8.19 0.48
C ASP A 144 3.31 -7.97 1.97
N ARG A 145 3.45 -6.74 2.44
CA ARG A 145 3.19 -6.36 3.83
C ARG A 145 1.72 -6.48 4.19
N VAL A 146 0.82 -5.95 3.33
CA VAL A 146 -0.63 -6.10 3.53
C VAL A 146 -1.01 -7.56 3.65
N SER A 147 -0.44 -8.44 2.82
CA SER A 147 -0.68 -9.88 2.91
C SER A 147 -0.19 -10.47 4.25
N SER A 148 0.95 -9.97 4.76
CA SER A 148 1.51 -10.38 6.06
C SER A 148 0.62 -9.98 7.23
N SER A 149 0.20 -8.72 7.27
CA SER A 149 -0.66 -8.21 8.35
C SER A 149 -2.06 -8.82 8.32
N LEU A 150 -2.63 -9.09 7.14
CA LEU A 150 -3.88 -9.85 6.99
C LEU A 150 -3.74 -11.29 7.49
N ASN A 151 -2.58 -11.94 7.30
CA ASN A 151 -2.32 -13.25 7.87
C ASN A 151 -2.31 -13.20 9.41
N THR A 152 -1.70 -12.20 10.01
CA THR A 152 -1.69 -12.01 11.46
C THR A 152 -3.10 -11.74 12.00
N LEU A 153 -3.89 -10.93 11.29
CA LEU A 153 -5.27 -10.66 11.64
C LEU A 153 -6.15 -11.92 11.56
N ALA A 154 -5.99 -12.73 10.50
CA ALA A 154 -6.66 -14.01 10.37
C ALA A 154 -6.26 -14.98 11.51
N GLY A 155 -4.98 -15.02 11.88
CA GLY A 155 -4.49 -15.79 13.02
C GLY A 155 -5.09 -15.37 14.35
N ALA A 156 -5.27 -14.06 14.57
CA ALA A 156 -5.91 -13.53 15.77
C ALA A 156 -7.39 -13.94 15.85
N TYR A 157 -8.14 -13.89 14.74
CA TYR A 157 -9.52 -14.39 14.69
C TYR A 157 -9.63 -15.91 14.85
N MET A 158 -8.69 -16.66 14.28
CA MET A 158 -8.60 -18.11 14.51
C MET A 158 -8.41 -18.46 15.99
N ALA A 159 -7.49 -17.77 16.65
CA ALA A 159 -7.23 -17.96 18.08
C ALA A 159 -8.45 -17.58 18.96
N ALA A 160 -9.22 -16.59 18.52
CA ALA A 160 -10.48 -16.18 19.14
C ALA A 160 -11.67 -17.11 18.85
N ASP A 161 -11.44 -18.25 18.20
CA ASP A 161 -12.44 -19.22 17.76
C ASP A 161 -13.51 -18.64 16.80
N GLN A 162 -13.08 -17.72 15.91
CA GLN A 162 -13.90 -17.07 14.87
C GLN A 162 -13.37 -17.41 13.47
N PRO A 163 -13.47 -18.68 13.02
CA PRO A 163 -12.86 -19.14 11.77
C PRO A 163 -13.50 -18.55 10.51
N GLN A 164 -14.78 -18.14 10.56
CA GLN A 164 -15.45 -17.49 9.41
C GLN A 164 -14.86 -16.09 9.13
N ASP A 165 -14.54 -15.34 10.19
CA ASP A 165 -13.88 -14.06 10.03
C ASP A 165 -12.43 -14.24 9.57
N ALA A 166 -11.73 -15.24 10.11
CA ALA A 166 -10.39 -15.60 9.68
C ALA A 166 -10.34 -15.97 8.18
N GLU A 167 -11.34 -16.74 7.68
CA GLU A 167 -11.46 -17.08 6.25
C GLU A 167 -11.49 -15.83 5.37
N ARG A 168 -12.32 -14.86 5.73
CA ARG A 168 -12.44 -13.60 4.97
C ARG A 168 -11.09 -12.90 4.82
N TYR A 169 -10.35 -12.77 5.92
CA TYR A 169 -9.07 -12.07 5.91
C TYR A 169 -7.95 -12.86 5.23
N ILE A 170 -7.92 -14.18 5.38
CA ILE A 170 -6.89 -14.99 4.72
C ILE A 170 -7.08 -15.04 3.21
N LEU A 171 -8.30 -15.10 2.71
CA LEU A 171 -8.58 -15.04 1.26
C LEU A 171 -8.15 -13.70 0.67
N ARG A 172 -8.47 -12.58 1.34
CA ARG A 172 -7.98 -11.25 0.95
C ARG A 172 -6.45 -11.19 1.00
N GLY A 173 -5.83 -11.76 2.02
CA GLY A 173 -4.36 -11.85 2.13
C GLY A 173 -3.72 -12.61 0.97
N LEU A 174 -4.35 -13.71 0.50
CA LEU A 174 -3.88 -14.48 -0.66
C LEU A 174 -3.93 -13.67 -1.95
N GLU A 175 -4.94 -12.81 -2.15
CA GLU A 175 -5.01 -11.91 -3.31
C GLU A 175 -3.85 -10.90 -3.29
N TYR A 176 -3.52 -10.33 -2.13
CA TYR A 176 -2.37 -9.43 -1.99
C TYR A 176 -1.04 -10.16 -2.18
N ALA A 177 -0.89 -11.40 -1.68
CA ALA A 177 0.31 -12.20 -1.89
C ALA A 177 0.51 -12.58 -3.37
N GLU A 178 -0.57 -12.79 -4.11
CA GLU A 178 -0.51 -13.00 -5.57
C GLU A 178 0.00 -11.75 -6.29
N ARG A 179 -0.54 -10.57 -5.94
CA ARG A 179 -0.10 -9.28 -6.49
C ARG A 179 1.36 -8.98 -6.17
N ALA A 180 1.81 -9.36 -4.97
CA ALA A 180 3.19 -9.18 -4.54
C ALA A 180 4.18 -10.10 -5.27
N GLY A 181 3.71 -11.21 -5.86
CA GLY A 181 4.57 -12.19 -6.52
C GLY A 181 5.55 -12.89 -5.58
N ASN A 182 5.26 -12.98 -4.28
CA ASN A 182 6.12 -13.60 -3.27
C ASN A 182 5.68 -15.04 -2.94
N PRO A 183 6.35 -16.09 -3.48
CA PRO A 183 5.96 -17.50 -3.26
C PRO A 183 6.09 -17.93 -1.80
N SER A 184 7.08 -17.39 -1.08
CA SER A 184 7.26 -17.65 0.35
C SER A 184 6.08 -17.16 1.16
N ARG A 185 5.66 -15.93 0.93
CA ARG A 185 4.50 -15.33 1.59
C ARG A 185 3.23 -16.10 1.27
N LYS A 186 3.01 -16.40 -0.02
CA LYS A 186 1.87 -17.18 -0.48
C LYS A 186 1.80 -18.54 0.22
N ALA A 187 2.93 -19.24 0.39
CA ALA A 187 2.97 -20.53 1.10
C ALA A 187 2.55 -20.39 2.58
N VAL A 188 2.94 -19.29 3.26
CA VAL A 188 2.51 -19.03 4.65
C VAL A 188 1.00 -18.84 4.73
N LEU A 189 0.41 -18.03 3.85
CA LEU A 189 -1.03 -17.80 3.84
C LEU A 189 -1.83 -19.04 3.46
N LEU A 190 -1.34 -19.85 2.51
CA LEU A 190 -1.96 -21.14 2.17
C LEU A 190 -1.95 -22.09 3.38
N GLY A 191 -0.87 -22.10 4.17
CA GLY A 191 -0.82 -22.87 5.41
C GLY A 191 -1.86 -22.40 6.43
N MET A 192 -2.00 -21.10 6.64
CA MET A 192 -3.05 -20.53 7.51
C MET A 192 -4.45 -20.86 6.97
N ALA A 193 -4.67 -20.79 5.66
CA ALA A 193 -5.93 -21.19 5.05
C ALA A 193 -6.25 -22.67 5.33
N SER A 194 -5.24 -23.55 5.27
CA SER A 194 -5.42 -24.97 5.64
C SER A 194 -5.94 -25.12 7.08
N GLU A 195 -5.37 -24.40 8.05
CA GLU A 195 -5.81 -24.43 9.44
C GLU A 195 -7.24 -23.89 9.62
N ILE A 196 -7.56 -22.80 8.91
CA ILE A 196 -8.91 -22.20 8.92
C ILE A 196 -9.94 -23.18 8.38
N TYR A 197 -9.69 -23.80 7.22
CA TYR A 197 -10.64 -24.78 6.64
C TYR A 197 -10.76 -26.05 7.46
N TYR A 198 -9.70 -26.45 8.17
CA TYR A 198 -9.80 -27.51 9.17
C TYR A 198 -10.79 -27.14 10.28
N LYS A 199 -10.70 -25.94 10.83
CA LYS A 199 -11.62 -25.44 11.86
C LYS A 199 -13.06 -25.29 11.35
N LEU A 200 -13.25 -24.94 10.09
CA LEU A 200 -14.56 -24.88 9.43
C LEU A 200 -15.15 -26.26 9.10
N GLY A 201 -14.37 -27.33 9.27
CA GLY A 201 -14.78 -28.70 8.96
C GLY A 201 -14.65 -29.09 7.49
N ASP A 202 -14.13 -28.21 6.63
CA ASP A 202 -13.83 -28.55 5.23
C ASP A 202 -12.42 -29.15 5.12
N TYR A 203 -12.29 -30.38 5.58
CA TYR A 203 -11.01 -31.08 5.63
C TYR A 203 -10.40 -31.32 4.24
N SER A 204 -11.23 -31.44 3.21
CA SER A 204 -10.75 -31.62 1.83
C SER A 204 -10.04 -30.37 1.32
N LYS A 205 -10.61 -29.18 1.52
CA LYS A 205 -9.94 -27.92 1.20
C LYS A 205 -8.71 -27.72 2.07
N SER A 206 -8.76 -28.11 3.36
CA SER A 206 -7.61 -28.02 4.25
C SER A 206 -6.41 -28.81 3.69
N VAL A 207 -6.61 -30.05 3.21
CA VAL A 207 -5.55 -30.86 2.57
C VAL A 207 -5.04 -30.17 1.30
N ASP A 208 -5.93 -29.66 0.43
CA ASP A 208 -5.51 -28.96 -0.81
C ASP A 208 -4.61 -27.74 -0.50
N TYR A 209 -5.03 -26.91 0.44
CA TYR A 209 -4.25 -25.73 0.84
C TYR A 209 -2.89 -26.12 1.44
N ALA A 210 -2.83 -27.17 2.29
CA ALA A 210 -1.57 -27.68 2.84
C ALA A 210 -0.64 -28.22 1.74
N ASP A 211 -1.16 -28.98 0.77
CA ASP A 211 -0.38 -29.51 -0.34
C ASP A 211 0.13 -28.41 -1.29
N ARG A 212 -0.66 -27.37 -1.53
CA ARG A 212 -0.22 -26.19 -2.31
C ARG A 212 0.88 -25.45 -1.58
N ALA A 213 0.75 -25.25 -0.28
CA ALA A 213 1.79 -24.64 0.55
C ALA A 213 3.08 -25.48 0.54
N TYR A 214 2.97 -26.80 0.72
CA TYR A 214 4.10 -27.74 0.69
C TYR A 214 4.87 -27.67 -0.62
N ARG A 215 4.17 -27.64 -1.76
CA ARG A 215 4.81 -27.52 -3.08
C ARG A 215 5.63 -26.24 -3.20
N LEU A 216 5.09 -25.10 -2.76
CA LEU A 216 5.82 -23.83 -2.80
C LEU A 216 7.04 -23.82 -1.85
N ASP A 217 6.90 -24.42 -0.65
CA ASP A 217 8.01 -24.56 0.29
C ASP A 217 9.08 -25.51 -0.23
N SER A 218 8.69 -26.61 -0.92
CA SER A 218 9.61 -27.57 -1.55
C SER A 218 10.42 -26.92 -2.70
N ILE A 219 9.77 -26.19 -3.60
CA ILE A 219 10.43 -25.46 -4.68
C ILE A 219 11.43 -24.45 -4.10
N GLY A 220 11.09 -23.82 -2.98
CA GLY A 220 11.95 -22.85 -2.29
C GLY A 220 13.03 -23.46 -1.38
N GLY A 221 13.15 -24.80 -1.26
CA GLY A 221 14.11 -25.47 -0.39
C GLY A 221 13.90 -25.23 1.11
N ARG A 222 12.67 -24.90 1.54
CA ARG A 222 12.37 -24.50 2.92
C ARG A 222 11.96 -25.70 3.77
N GLU A 223 12.91 -26.58 4.10
CA GLU A 223 12.67 -27.86 4.78
C GLU A 223 11.89 -27.72 6.10
N ALA A 224 12.26 -26.77 6.95
CA ALA A 224 11.55 -26.53 8.21
C ALA A 224 10.08 -26.12 7.98
N LYS A 225 9.77 -25.38 6.93
CA LYS A 225 8.40 -25.02 6.55
C LYS A 225 7.64 -26.20 5.95
N MET A 226 8.32 -27.04 5.15
CA MET A 226 7.73 -28.29 4.64
C MET A 226 7.25 -29.19 5.78
N ALA A 227 8.01 -29.30 6.88
CA ALA A 227 7.57 -30.05 8.05
C ALA A 227 6.27 -29.49 8.65
N VAL A 228 6.13 -28.17 8.75
CA VAL A 228 4.88 -27.51 9.20
C VAL A 228 3.72 -27.82 8.24
N ARG A 229 3.94 -27.85 6.91
CA ARG A 229 2.87 -28.20 5.95
C ARG A 229 2.44 -29.65 6.06
N LEU A 230 3.39 -30.56 6.33
CA LEU A 230 3.07 -31.97 6.62
C LEU A 230 2.22 -32.11 7.89
N SER A 231 2.50 -31.33 8.93
CA SER A 231 1.68 -31.22 10.13
C SER A 231 0.24 -30.81 9.80
N GLN A 232 0.07 -29.70 9.10
CA GLN A 232 -1.24 -29.19 8.68
C GLN A 232 -2.02 -30.24 7.87
N LYS A 233 -1.36 -30.91 6.92
CA LYS A 233 -1.94 -31.99 6.13
C LYS A 233 -2.32 -33.17 7.02
N GLY A 234 -1.45 -33.58 7.94
CA GLY A 234 -1.70 -34.70 8.88
C GLY A 234 -2.94 -34.44 9.73
N THR A 235 -3.05 -33.23 10.27
CA THR A 235 -4.22 -32.77 11.05
C THR A 235 -5.51 -32.83 10.21
N ALA A 236 -5.47 -32.36 8.96
CA ALA A 236 -6.63 -32.43 8.07
C ALA A 236 -7.02 -33.86 7.69
N LEU A 237 -6.04 -34.75 7.52
CA LEU A 237 -6.28 -36.19 7.29
C LEU A 237 -6.95 -36.88 8.48
N VAL A 238 -6.67 -36.45 9.72
CA VAL A 238 -7.43 -36.90 10.91
C VAL A 238 -8.91 -36.59 10.76
N GLY A 239 -9.24 -35.36 10.33
CA GLY A 239 -10.63 -34.96 10.06
C GLY A 239 -11.31 -35.79 8.98
N LEU A 240 -10.57 -36.21 7.96
CA LEU A 240 -11.03 -37.12 6.91
C LEU A 240 -11.07 -38.64 7.36
N LYS A 241 -10.73 -38.92 8.61
CA LYS A 241 -10.61 -40.28 9.18
C LYS A 241 -9.57 -41.16 8.47
N LYS A 242 -8.60 -40.57 7.75
CA LYS A 242 -7.49 -41.25 7.10
C LYS A 242 -6.32 -41.43 8.07
N TYR A 243 -6.54 -42.14 9.16
CA TYR A 243 -5.65 -42.19 10.33
C TYR A 243 -4.23 -42.68 10.03
N ALA A 244 -4.06 -43.69 9.18
CA ALA A 244 -2.73 -44.18 8.83
C ALA A 244 -1.90 -43.17 8.04
N GLU A 245 -2.53 -42.48 7.06
CA GLU A 245 -1.88 -41.43 6.32
C GLU A 245 -1.54 -40.21 7.22
N ALA A 246 -2.44 -39.90 8.16
CA ALA A 246 -2.26 -38.84 9.13
C ALA A 246 -1.07 -39.09 10.06
N GLU A 247 -0.98 -40.31 10.64
CA GLU A 247 0.11 -40.72 11.53
C GLU A 247 1.46 -40.64 10.81
N GLN A 248 1.54 -41.12 9.58
CA GLN A 248 2.76 -41.05 8.78
C GLN A 248 3.18 -39.57 8.50
N ALA A 249 2.22 -38.72 8.17
CA ALA A 249 2.48 -37.29 7.90
C ALA A 249 2.97 -36.59 9.16
N LEU A 250 2.30 -36.77 10.31
CA LEU A 250 2.67 -36.14 11.59
C LEU A 250 4.03 -36.63 12.10
N LEU A 251 4.34 -37.93 12.00
CA LEU A 251 5.65 -38.44 12.41
C LEU A 251 6.78 -37.88 11.54
N LYS A 252 6.58 -37.73 10.22
CA LYS A 252 7.55 -37.09 9.35
C LYS A 252 7.72 -35.60 9.71
N ALA A 253 6.62 -34.89 10.00
CA ALA A 253 6.64 -33.53 10.45
C ALA A 253 7.44 -33.37 11.74
N ILE A 254 7.17 -34.19 12.78
CA ILE A 254 7.90 -34.19 14.05
C ILE A 254 9.39 -34.43 13.85
N ALA A 255 9.78 -35.35 12.97
CA ALA A 255 11.20 -35.59 12.67
C ALA A 255 11.88 -34.37 12.07
N GLY A 256 11.24 -33.71 11.10
CA GLY A 256 11.75 -32.47 10.48
C GLY A 256 11.79 -31.29 11.46
N LEU A 257 10.78 -31.12 12.31
CA LEU A 257 10.72 -30.05 13.32
C LEU A 257 11.79 -30.24 14.43
N ARG A 258 12.06 -31.47 14.83
CA ARG A 258 13.18 -31.77 15.76
C ARG A 258 14.53 -31.44 15.13
N ALA A 259 14.74 -31.78 13.87
CA ALA A 259 15.97 -31.51 13.16
C ALA A 259 16.21 -30.01 12.97
N SER A 260 15.15 -29.22 12.74
CA SER A 260 15.23 -27.76 12.58
C SER A 260 15.22 -26.99 13.90
N GLY A 261 15.05 -27.62 15.05
CA GLY A 261 14.94 -26.95 16.36
C GLY A 261 13.65 -26.15 16.55
N ASN A 262 12.62 -26.34 15.72
CA ASN A 262 11.35 -25.64 15.85
C ASN A 262 10.48 -26.23 16.97
N VAL A 263 10.80 -25.85 18.20
CA VAL A 263 10.16 -26.39 19.42
C VAL A 263 8.68 -26.07 19.49
N HIS A 264 8.25 -24.89 19.05
CA HIS A 264 6.86 -24.49 19.09
C HIS A 264 5.99 -25.36 18.17
N SER A 265 6.38 -25.51 16.90
CA SER A 265 5.64 -26.37 15.96
C SER A 265 5.70 -27.85 16.37
N LEU A 266 6.83 -28.29 16.94
CA LEU A 266 6.95 -29.65 17.51
C LEU A 266 5.93 -29.90 18.61
N ALA A 267 5.73 -28.94 19.52
CA ALA A 267 4.73 -29.10 20.60
C ALA A 267 3.29 -29.14 20.04
N ILE A 268 3.00 -28.38 18.99
CA ILE A 268 1.71 -28.48 18.28
C ILE A 268 1.52 -29.89 17.70
N ASP A 269 2.52 -30.44 17.01
CA ASP A 269 2.42 -31.74 16.38
C ASP A 269 2.30 -32.88 17.41
N LEU A 270 2.94 -32.73 18.56
CA LEU A 270 2.74 -33.68 19.67
C LEU A 270 1.28 -33.65 20.15
N ASN A 271 0.64 -32.49 20.28
CA ASN A 271 -0.80 -32.42 20.57
C ASN A 271 -1.63 -33.07 19.46
N GLN A 272 -1.34 -32.82 18.19
CA GLN A 272 -2.09 -33.43 17.07
C GLN A 272 -1.95 -34.95 17.05
N LEU A 273 -0.74 -35.46 17.30
CA LEU A 273 -0.51 -36.90 17.38
C LEU A 273 -1.21 -37.52 18.60
N GLY A 274 -1.24 -36.81 19.73
CA GLY A 274 -2.03 -37.20 20.90
C GLY A 274 -3.51 -37.33 20.58
N PHE A 275 -4.10 -36.34 19.90
CA PHE A 275 -5.51 -36.44 19.46
C PHE A 275 -5.74 -37.54 18.43
N LEU A 276 -4.77 -37.82 17.54
CA LEU A 276 -4.86 -38.95 16.63
C LEU A 276 -4.86 -40.30 17.39
N MET A 277 -4.01 -40.45 18.41
CA MET A 277 -3.99 -41.66 19.25
C MET A 277 -5.34 -41.87 19.96
N LEU A 278 -5.94 -40.80 20.50
CA LEU A 278 -7.29 -40.86 21.09
C LEU A 278 -8.35 -41.33 20.07
N ARG A 279 -8.25 -40.92 18.80
CA ARG A 279 -9.18 -41.38 17.74
C ARG A 279 -9.00 -42.87 17.39
N GLN A 280 -7.92 -43.49 17.82
CA GLN A 280 -7.56 -44.86 17.58
C GLN A 280 -7.63 -45.71 18.87
N ASP A 281 -8.23 -45.21 19.96
CA ASP A 281 -8.34 -45.83 21.27
C ASP A 281 -6.95 -46.25 21.84
N ARG A 282 -5.93 -45.39 21.62
CA ARG A 282 -4.53 -45.57 22.09
C ARG A 282 -4.20 -44.53 23.18
N GLU A 283 -5.00 -44.50 24.23
CA GLU A 283 -4.99 -43.43 25.26
C GLU A 283 -3.66 -43.33 26.01
N ARG A 284 -2.99 -44.47 26.30
CA ARG A 284 -1.68 -44.44 27.00
C ARG A 284 -0.60 -43.73 26.20
N GLU A 285 -0.63 -43.89 24.88
CA GLU A 285 0.30 -43.21 24.00
C GLU A 285 -0.08 -41.72 23.90
N ALA A 286 -1.37 -41.41 23.84
CA ALA A 286 -1.88 -40.04 23.82
C ALA A 286 -1.42 -39.24 25.05
N VAL A 287 -1.50 -39.84 26.27
CA VAL A 287 -0.94 -39.20 27.50
C VAL A 287 0.53 -38.82 27.33
N GLY A 288 1.33 -39.70 26.74
CA GLY A 288 2.76 -39.45 26.53
C GLY A 288 3.01 -38.23 25.62
N TYR A 289 2.24 -38.10 24.56
CA TYR A 289 2.35 -36.98 23.61
C TYR A 289 1.85 -35.67 24.21
N PHE A 290 0.66 -35.67 24.83
CA PHE A 290 0.10 -34.48 25.46
C PHE A 290 0.94 -33.96 26.64
N SER A 291 1.52 -34.86 27.45
CA SER A 291 2.40 -34.47 28.57
C SER A 291 3.65 -33.76 28.07
N GLN A 292 4.25 -34.26 26.98
CA GLN A 292 5.39 -33.57 26.35
C GLN A 292 4.99 -32.20 25.80
N ALA A 293 3.85 -32.11 25.11
CA ALA A 293 3.33 -30.85 24.59
C ALA A 293 3.05 -29.85 25.71
N ALA A 294 2.35 -30.26 26.78
CA ALA A 294 2.04 -29.41 27.93
C ALA A 294 3.30 -28.86 28.60
N SER A 295 4.32 -29.72 28.79
CA SER A 295 5.61 -29.28 29.33
C SER A 295 6.28 -28.20 28.45
N LEU A 296 6.24 -28.36 27.13
CA LEU A 296 6.86 -27.39 26.21
C LEU A 296 6.06 -26.08 26.20
N PHE A 297 4.74 -26.12 26.07
CA PHE A 297 3.90 -24.91 26.07
C PHE A 297 3.93 -24.17 27.40
N GLY A 298 3.97 -24.88 28.52
CA GLY A 298 4.13 -24.27 29.83
C GLY A 298 5.45 -23.50 29.99
N LYS A 299 6.56 -24.06 29.50
CA LYS A 299 7.86 -23.35 29.50
C LYS A 299 7.87 -22.12 28.60
N MET A 300 7.13 -22.15 27.50
CA MET A 300 7.01 -21.02 26.56
C MET A 300 6.01 -19.95 27.02
N GLY A 301 5.15 -20.24 27.99
CA GLY A 301 4.02 -19.38 28.35
C GLY A 301 2.95 -19.30 27.25
N ASP A 302 2.88 -20.29 26.36
CA ASP A 302 1.84 -20.36 25.30
C ASP A 302 0.54 -20.91 25.86
N LEU A 303 -0.24 -20.05 26.50
CA LEU A 303 -1.50 -20.44 27.14
C LEU A 303 -2.53 -20.96 26.13
N TYR A 304 -2.55 -20.41 24.91
CA TYR A 304 -3.47 -20.81 23.86
C TYR A 304 -3.33 -22.29 23.48
N ASN A 305 -2.11 -22.77 23.30
CA ASN A 305 -1.86 -24.17 22.97
C ASN A 305 -1.83 -25.08 24.19
N LEU A 306 -1.49 -24.56 25.37
CA LEU A 306 -1.47 -25.30 26.63
C LEU A 306 -2.86 -25.83 27.01
N VAL A 307 -3.91 -25.05 26.77
CA VAL A 307 -5.32 -25.47 26.96
C VAL A 307 -5.62 -26.78 26.23
N ASN A 308 -5.17 -26.89 24.96
CA ASN A 308 -5.40 -28.07 24.14
C ASN A 308 -4.65 -29.32 24.69
N SER A 309 -3.46 -29.11 25.27
CA SER A 309 -2.71 -30.21 25.90
C SER A 309 -3.44 -30.76 27.14
N HIS A 310 -3.92 -29.85 28.03
CA HIS A 310 -4.69 -30.28 29.22
C HIS A 310 -6.03 -30.90 28.84
N LYS A 311 -6.70 -30.42 27.79
CA LYS A 311 -7.88 -31.08 27.22
C LYS A 311 -7.58 -32.51 26.79
N GLY A 312 -6.50 -32.69 26.03
CA GLY A 312 -6.09 -34.02 25.57
C GLY A 312 -5.71 -34.96 26.71
N LEU A 313 -5.02 -34.47 27.75
CA LEU A 313 -4.69 -35.22 28.96
C LEU A 313 -5.96 -35.64 29.70
N TYR A 314 -6.89 -34.73 29.92
CA TYR A 314 -8.18 -35.03 30.53
C TYR A 314 -8.93 -36.13 29.77
N GLU A 315 -9.08 -35.98 28.44
CA GLU A 315 -9.75 -36.95 27.58
C GLU A 315 -9.03 -38.31 27.61
N SER A 316 -7.70 -38.34 27.62
CA SER A 316 -6.89 -39.54 27.66
C SER A 316 -6.96 -40.27 29.02
N TYR A 317 -6.98 -39.53 30.14
CA TYR A 317 -7.05 -40.14 31.47
C TYR A 317 -8.45 -40.61 31.83
N TRP A 318 -9.49 -40.15 31.14
CA TRP A 318 -10.88 -40.49 31.48
C TRP A 318 -11.13 -41.98 31.66
N SER A 319 -10.57 -42.82 30.77
CA SER A 319 -10.69 -44.27 30.81
C SER A 319 -9.58 -44.98 31.60
N ILE A 320 -8.43 -44.30 31.86
CA ILE A 320 -7.24 -44.93 32.47
C ILE A 320 -7.16 -44.63 33.96
N ASN A 321 -7.36 -43.35 34.34
CA ASN A 321 -7.21 -42.86 35.72
C ASN A 321 -8.12 -41.66 35.98
N PRO A 322 -9.32 -41.88 36.52
CA PRO A 322 -10.31 -40.84 36.77
C PRO A 322 -9.83 -39.69 37.68
N ASP A 323 -8.94 -39.97 38.64
CA ASP A 323 -8.40 -38.91 39.52
C ASP A 323 -7.48 -37.96 38.76
N SER A 324 -6.60 -38.50 37.92
CA SER A 324 -5.78 -37.69 37.02
C SER A 324 -6.65 -36.90 36.02
N ALA A 325 -7.70 -37.55 35.47
CA ALA A 325 -8.63 -36.85 34.57
C ALA A 325 -9.28 -35.65 35.22
N ARG A 326 -9.71 -35.76 36.50
CA ARG A 326 -10.30 -34.66 37.27
C ARG A 326 -9.32 -33.49 37.42
N ILE A 327 -8.06 -33.76 37.75
CA ILE A 327 -7.01 -32.74 37.90
C ILE A 327 -6.80 -32.02 36.57
N GLU A 328 -6.66 -32.77 35.47
CA GLU A 328 -6.44 -32.18 34.16
C GLU A 328 -7.66 -31.39 33.62
N LEU A 329 -8.89 -31.82 34.00
CA LEU A 329 -10.11 -31.09 33.71
C LEU A 329 -10.16 -29.73 34.47
N GLU A 330 -9.72 -29.70 35.73
CA GLU A 330 -9.61 -28.45 36.50
C GLU A 330 -8.59 -27.49 35.84
N HIS A 331 -7.43 -27.98 35.43
CA HIS A 331 -6.43 -27.16 34.70
C HIS A 331 -6.98 -26.65 33.37
N PHE A 332 -7.63 -27.54 32.58
CA PHE A 332 -8.26 -27.15 31.32
C PHE A 332 -9.31 -26.05 31.51
N ASN A 333 -10.22 -26.21 32.51
CA ASN A 333 -11.26 -25.23 32.75
C ASN A 333 -10.68 -23.87 33.21
N ALA A 334 -9.72 -23.86 34.15
CA ALA A 334 -9.09 -22.63 34.62
C ALA A 334 -8.40 -21.87 33.48
N LEU A 335 -7.66 -22.56 32.61
CA LEU A 335 -6.99 -21.93 31.46
C LEU A 335 -8.00 -21.46 30.42
N ARG A 336 -9.02 -22.26 30.10
CA ARG A 336 -10.07 -21.91 29.13
C ARG A 336 -10.84 -20.67 29.58
N ASP A 337 -11.24 -20.61 30.84
CA ASP A 337 -12.00 -19.49 31.38
C ASP A 337 -11.17 -18.20 31.41
N SER A 338 -9.86 -18.31 31.60
CA SER A 338 -8.92 -17.19 31.47
C SER A 338 -8.84 -16.67 30.04
N LEU A 339 -8.82 -17.56 29.03
CA LEU A 339 -8.66 -17.20 27.61
C LEU A 339 -9.98 -16.71 26.97
N TYR A 340 -11.11 -17.34 27.31
CA TYR A 340 -12.39 -17.12 26.61
C TYR A 340 -13.46 -16.49 27.53
N SER A 341 -13.08 -15.55 28.39
CA SER A 341 -14.05 -14.86 29.24
C SER A 341 -15.08 -14.11 28.38
N THR A 342 -16.30 -13.94 28.94
CA THR A 342 -17.39 -13.19 28.30
C THR A 342 -16.94 -11.78 27.94
N ALA A 343 -16.12 -11.14 28.80
CA ALA A 343 -15.54 -9.82 28.51
C ALA A 343 -14.66 -9.81 27.25
N THR A 344 -13.93 -10.90 27.00
CA THR A 344 -13.12 -11.04 25.78
C THR A 344 -14.01 -11.23 24.56
N ALA A 345 -15.07 -12.05 24.63
CA ALA A 345 -16.02 -12.24 23.55
C ALA A 345 -16.78 -10.97 23.19
N ASP A 346 -17.31 -10.24 24.20
CA ASP A 346 -18.02 -8.98 24.00
C ASP A 346 -17.13 -7.88 23.40
N ALA A 347 -15.88 -7.82 23.85
CA ALA A 347 -14.93 -6.87 23.31
C ALA A 347 -14.60 -7.20 21.85
N LEU A 348 -14.41 -8.47 21.53
CA LEU A 348 -14.13 -8.92 20.16
C LEU A 348 -15.32 -8.65 19.22
N ALA A 349 -16.57 -8.86 19.70
CA ALA A 349 -17.77 -8.54 18.95
C ALA A 349 -17.89 -7.04 18.61
N ARG A 350 -17.52 -6.14 19.54
CA ARG A 350 -17.46 -4.68 19.27
C ARG A 350 -16.42 -4.33 18.21
N TYR A 351 -15.22 -4.90 18.30
CA TYR A 351 -14.18 -4.69 17.29
C TYR A 351 -14.59 -5.22 15.90
N LYS A 352 -15.31 -6.34 15.88
CA LYS A 352 -15.87 -6.87 14.62
C LYS A 352 -16.84 -5.88 13.98
N THR A 353 -17.80 -5.33 14.78
CA THR A 353 -18.77 -4.36 14.28
C THR A 353 -18.10 -3.10 13.74
N GLU A 354 -17.08 -2.59 14.42
CA GLU A 354 -16.29 -1.44 13.99
C GLU A 354 -15.57 -1.73 12.66
N PHE A 355 -14.97 -2.92 12.53
CA PHE A 355 -14.26 -3.33 11.32
C PHE A 355 -15.21 -3.56 10.13
N ASP A 356 -16.40 -4.10 10.37
CA ASP A 356 -17.41 -4.24 9.32
C ASP A 356 -17.93 -2.87 8.85
N THR A 357 -17.97 -1.87 9.73
CA THR A 357 -18.29 -0.47 9.37
C THR A 357 -17.20 0.13 8.46
N ASP A 358 -15.93 -0.09 8.77
CA ASP A 358 -14.80 0.36 7.94
C ASP A 358 -14.80 -0.36 6.58
N ARG A 359 -15.15 -1.65 6.56
CA ARG A 359 -15.32 -2.39 5.30
C ARG A 359 -16.41 -1.80 4.42
N LEU A 360 -17.56 -1.43 5.01
CA LEU A 360 -18.63 -0.75 4.29
C LEU A 360 -18.16 0.59 3.73
N ARG A 361 -17.31 1.32 4.46
CA ARG A 361 -16.67 2.54 3.94
C ARG A 361 -15.75 2.26 2.77
N GLU A 362 -14.88 1.25 2.88
CA GLU A 362 -14.02 0.82 1.76
C GLU A 362 -14.83 0.38 0.53
N GLU A 363 -15.91 -0.38 0.71
CA GLU A 363 -16.82 -0.77 -0.36
C GLU A 363 -17.49 0.46 -1.00
N VAL A 364 -17.92 1.43 -0.20
CA VAL A 364 -18.46 2.70 -0.67
C VAL A 364 -17.39 3.50 -1.42
N GLU A 365 -16.16 3.58 -0.94
CA GLU A 365 -15.06 4.24 -1.64
C GLU A 365 -14.71 3.55 -2.96
N GLN A 366 -14.72 2.21 -3.00
CA GLN A 366 -14.54 1.45 -4.24
C GLN A 366 -15.68 1.71 -5.24
N ILE A 367 -16.92 1.79 -4.78
CA ILE A 367 -18.08 2.17 -5.61
C ILE A 367 -17.93 3.61 -6.11
N HIS A 368 -17.49 4.54 -5.25
CA HIS A 368 -17.22 5.92 -5.66
C HIS A 368 -16.07 6.01 -6.67
N SER A 369 -14.98 5.27 -6.47
CA SER A 369 -13.86 5.25 -7.41
C SER A 369 -14.24 4.61 -8.76
N ALA A 370 -15.04 3.54 -8.75
CA ALA A 370 -15.62 2.94 -9.96
C ALA A 370 -16.53 3.94 -10.68
N ARG A 371 -17.42 4.62 -9.95
CA ARG A 371 -18.30 5.66 -10.49
C ARG A 371 -17.53 6.85 -11.07
N HIS A 372 -16.46 7.28 -10.40
CA HIS A 372 -15.55 8.31 -10.93
C HIS A 372 -14.88 7.87 -12.23
N ARG A 373 -14.41 6.63 -12.31
CA ARG A 373 -13.83 6.06 -13.52
C ARG A 373 -14.85 6.01 -14.65
N ASP A 374 -16.09 5.59 -14.37
CA ASP A 374 -17.16 5.54 -15.35
C ASP A 374 -17.56 6.93 -15.84
N ILE A 375 -17.57 7.94 -14.97
CA ILE A 375 -17.77 9.36 -15.35
C ILE A 375 -16.62 9.83 -16.25
N VAL A 376 -15.37 9.55 -15.92
CA VAL A 376 -14.21 9.93 -16.75
C VAL A 376 -14.29 9.26 -18.12
N VAL A 377 -14.62 7.97 -18.18
CA VAL A 377 -14.84 7.26 -19.45
C VAL A 377 -15.98 7.90 -20.24
N GLY A 378 -17.10 8.23 -19.60
CA GLY A 378 -18.23 8.91 -20.23
C GLY A 378 -17.84 10.28 -20.80
N VAL A 379 -17.08 11.08 -20.07
CA VAL A 379 -16.56 12.38 -20.54
C VAL A 379 -15.59 12.20 -21.72
N CYS A 380 -14.72 11.21 -21.69
CA CYS A 380 -13.82 10.90 -22.80
C CYS A 380 -14.60 10.48 -24.05
N VAL A 381 -15.61 9.63 -23.92
CA VAL A 381 -16.49 9.24 -25.04
C VAL A 381 -17.23 10.45 -25.60
N LEU A 382 -17.78 11.31 -24.75
CA LEU A 382 -18.45 12.54 -25.17
C LEU A 382 -17.48 13.46 -25.93
N ALA A 383 -16.26 13.62 -25.45
CA ALA A 383 -15.23 14.41 -26.12
C ALA A 383 -14.89 13.87 -27.51
N VAL A 384 -14.79 12.55 -27.66
CA VAL A 384 -14.58 11.90 -28.97
C VAL A 384 -15.75 12.16 -29.92
N VAL A 385 -16.99 12.06 -29.42
CA VAL A 385 -18.20 12.35 -30.22
C VAL A 385 -18.22 13.81 -30.69
N VAL A 386 -17.88 14.75 -29.78
CA VAL A 386 -17.81 16.18 -30.13
C VAL A 386 -16.73 16.44 -31.19
N LEU A 387 -15.55 15.84 -31.02
CA LEU A 387 -14.45 15.96 -31.99
C LEU A 387 -14.84 15.38 -33.36
N ALA A 388 -15.52 14.24 -33.37
CA ALA A 388 -16.06 13.66 -34.60
C ALA A 388 -17.11 14.57 -35.28
N ALA A 389 -18.03 15.14 -34.51
CA ALA A 389 -19.01 16.09 -35.00
C ALA A 389 -18.35 17.35 -35.58
N VAL A 390 -17.34 17.91 -34.93
CA VAL A 390 -16.55 19.04 -35.44
C VAL A 390 -15.80 18.68 -36.72
N ALA A 391 -15.22 17.47 -36.78
CA ALA A 391 -14.55 16.99 -37.98
C ALA A 391 -15.51 16.83 -39.17
N ILE A 392 -16.69 16.28 -38.92
CA ILE A 392 -17.77 16.16 -39.92
C ILE A 392 -18.24 17.54 -40.39
N HIS A 393 -18.47 18.47 -39.45
CA HIS A 393 -18.85 19.85 -39.76
C HIS A 393 -17.78 20.55 -40.62
N ARG A 394 -16.48 20.44 -40.22
CA ARG A 394 -15.37 20.97 -41.02
C ARG A 394 -15.29 20.38 -42.42
N ARG A 395 -15.53 19.04 -42.57
CA ARG A 395 -15.58 18.37 -43.89
C ARG A 395 -16.74 18.91 -44.71
N ARG A 396 -17.92 19.10 -44.11
CA ARG A 396 -19.11 19.66 -44.77
C ARG A 396 -18.86 21.10 -45.22
N MET A 397 -18.27 21.93 -44.37
CA MET A 397 -17.91 23.32 -44.72
C MET A 397 -16.86 23.38 -45.84
N ARG A 398 -15.89 22.46 -45.88
CA ARG A 398 -14.92 22.38 -46.99
C ARG A 398 -15.61 22.02 -48.31
N ARG A 399 -16.60 21.12 -48.31
CA ARG A 399 -17.40 20.80 -49.50
C ARG A 399 -18.21 22.00 -49.95
N TYR A 400 -18.91 22.68 -49.06
CA TYR A 400 -19.65 23.89 -49.42
C TYR A 400 -18.74 24.99 -49.98
N ARG A 401 -17.54 25.19 -49.44
CA ARG A 401 -16.57 26.14 -50.02
C ARG A 401 -16.09 25.70 -51.39
N ALA A 402 -15.87 24.44 -51.62
CA ALA A 402 -15.46 23.93 -52.92
C ALA A 402 -16.59 24.07 -53.98
N GLU A 403 -17.83 23.81 -53.60
CA GLU A 403 -19.01 23.99 -54.42
C GLU A 403 -19.24 25.50 -54.77
N MET A 404 -19.08 26.37 -53.75
CA MET A 404 -19.16 27.84 -53.94
C MET A 404 -18.07 28.35 -54.89
N LEU A 405 -16.83 27.87 -54.74
CA LEU A 405 -15.71 28.23 -55.64
C LEU A 405 -15.90 27.70 -57.06
N ALA A 406 -16.55 26.53 -57.22
CA ALA A 406 -16.92 25.99 -58.52
C ALA A 406 -17.99 26.86 -59.17
N LEU A 407 -19.02 27.27 -58.39
CA LEU A 407 -20.11 28.16 -58.88
C LEU A 407 -19.55 29.54 -59.28
N ILE A 408 -18.63 30.13 -58.52
CA ILE A 408 -17.96 31.38 -58.86
C ILE A 408 -17.22 31.24 -60.19
N ARG A 409 -16.51 30.12 -60.39
CA ARG A 409 -15.76 29.85 -61.60
C ARG A 409 -16.71 29.68 -62.81
N ASP A 410 -17.85 29.05 -62.64
CA ASP A 410 -18.86 28.89 -63.67
C ASP A 410 -19.51 30.25 -64.02
N VAL A 411 -19.78 31.12 -63.03
CA VAL A 411 -20.24 32.48 -63.27
C VAL A 411 -19.19 33.33 -63.96
N GLU A 412 -17.93 33.24 -63.56
CA GLU A 412 -16.81 33.92 -64.27
C GLU A 412 -16.67 33.50 -65.73
N SER A 413 -16.92 32.20 -66.03
CA SER A 413 -16.90 31.69 -67.41
C SER A 413 -18.06 32.19 -68.25
N LEU A 414 -19.20 32.57 -67.64
CA LEU A 414 -20.38 33.04 -68.34
C LEU A 414 -20.38 34.58 -68.62
N TYR A 415 -19.62 35.35 -67.81
CA TYR A 415 -19.62 36.83 -67.92
C TYR A 415 -18.30 37.46 -68.44
N GLY A 416 -17.37 36.67 -68.97
CA GLY A 416 -16.12 37.22 -69.51
C GLY A 416 -15.25 37.92 -68.45
N THR A 417 -14.00 37.54 -68.31
CA THR A 417 -13.06 38.10 -67.36
C THR A 417 -12.94 39.63 -67.56
N PRO A 418 -13.08 40.46 -66.52
CA PRO A 418 -12.56 41.82 -66.57
C PRO A 418 -11.01 41.73 -66.65
N GLU A 419 -10.39 42.57 -67.48
CA GLU A 419 -8.95 42.68 -67.59
C GLU A 419 -8.32 42.89 -66.21
N PRO A 420 -7.19 42.24 -65.93
CA PRO A 420 -6.56 42.32 -64.62
C PRO A 420 -6.01 43.74 -64.41
N GLU A 421 -6.60 44.44 -63.48
CA GLU A 421 -6.04 45.66 -62.92
C GLU A 421 -4.65 45.29 -62.35
N LYS A 422 -3.62 46.01 -62.78
CA LYS A 422 -2.20 45.78 -62.51
C LYS A 422 -1.96 45.41 -61.04
N ALA A 423 -1.31 44.27 -60.85
CA ALA A 423 -0.77 43.84 -59.55
C ALA A 423 0.06 44.95 -58.91
N PRO A 424 -0.07 45.20 -57.62
CA PRO A 424 0.78 46.16 -56.93
C PRO A 424 2.22 45.72 -57.04
N THR A 425 3.09 46.63 -57.48
CA THR A 425 4.52 46.48 -57.62
C THR A 425 5.15 45.90 -56.33
N GLU A 426 6.16 45.03 -56.44
CA GLU A 426 6.96 44.42 -55.34
C GLU A 426 7.49 45.41 -54.30
N ALA A 427 7.49 46.74 -54.61
CA ALA A 427 7.85 47.79 -53.70
C ALA A 427 6.83 48.01 -52.56
N ALA A 428 5.57 47.54 -52.71
CA ALA A 428 4.54 47.67 -51.66
C ALA A 428 4.55 46.49 -50.69
N GLU A 429 5.17 45.38 -51.04
CA GLU A 429 5.25 44.20 -50.17
C GLU A 429 6.32 44.27 -49.06
N ASN A 430 7.36 45.10 -49.26
CA ASN A 430 8.49 45.27 -48.34
C ASN A 430 8.48 46.66 -47.61
N SER A 431 7.32 47.26 -47.39
CA SER A 431 7.28 48.54 -46.67
C SER A 431 7.68 48.34 -45.19
N PHE A 432 8.48 49.28 -44.66
CA PHE A 432 8.92 49.24 -43.25
C PHE A 432 7.72 49.21 -42.27
N GLU A 433 6.61 49.87 -42.64
CA GLU A 433 5.37 49.81 -41.89
C GLU A 433 4.85 48.38 -41.75
N ARG A 434 4.92 47.56 -42.80
CA ARG A 434 4.47 46.18 -42.82
C ARG A 434 5.34 45.30 -41.92
N MET A 435 6.66 45.47 -41.98
CA MET A 435 7.60 44.79 -41.08
C MET A 435 7.30 45.08 -39.60
N VAL A 436 6.95 46.32 -39.28
CA VAL A 436 6.56 46.72 -37.92
C VAL A 436 5.25 46.07 -37.53
N VAL A 437 4.25 46.02 -38.41
CA VAL A 437 2.97 45.34 -38.17
C VAL A 437 3.18 43.85 -37.88
N ASP A 438 4.04 43.18 -38.64
CA ASP A 438 4.30 41.75 -38.46
C ASP A 438 5.03 41.47 -37.15
N VAL A 439 6.00 42.30 -36.77
CA VAL A 439 6.70 42.18 -35.47
C VAL A 439 5.74 42.40 -34.30
N VAL A 440 4.83 43.37 -34.38
CA VAL A 440 3.83 43.63 -33.35
C VAL A 440 2.83 42.47 -33.24
N ARG A 441 2.33 41.97 -34.37
CA ARG A 441 1.39 40.83 -34.41
C ARG A 441 2.03 39.56 -33.87
N GLN A 442 3.28 39.30 -34.23
CA GLN A 442 4.03 38.13 -33.72
C GLN A 442 4.27 38.26 -32.22
N GLY A 443 4.67 39.45 -31.72
CA GLY A 443 4.84 39.67 -30.29
C GLY A 443 3.55 39.50 -29.49
N LEU A 444 2.43 39.99 -30.01
CA LEU A 444 1.11 39.77 -29.39
C LEU A 444 0.70 38.30 -29.38
N ALA A 445 1.01 37.54 -30.44
CA ALA A 445 0.71 36.11 -30.52
C ALA A 445 1.58 35.24 -29.58
N SER A 446 2.82 35.65 -29.32
CA SER A 446 3.77 34.96 -28.42
C SER A 446 3.66 35.41 -26.96
N GLY A 447 2.94 36.50 -26.67
CA GLY A 447 2.88 37.14 -25.34
C GLY A 447 4.16 37.90 -24.95
N ASP A 448 4.95 38.31 -25.96
CA ASP A 448 6.21 39.02 -25.76
C ASP A 448 6.01 40.54 -25.58
N ASP A 449 7.05 41.20 -25.05
CA ASP A 449 7.05 42.67 -24.96
C ASP A 449 6.95 43.34 -26.36
N ILE A 450 5.96 44.20 -26.54
CA ILE A 450 5.69 44.97 -27.74
C ILE A 450 5.92 46.47 -27.52
N SER A 451 6.74 46.81 -26.51
CA SER A 451 7.19 48.20 -26.34
C SER A 451 7.96 48.69 -27.55
N VAL A 452 8.01 50.00 -27.75
CA VAL A 452 8.72 50.61 -28.88
C VAL A 452 10.20 50.22 -28.89
N SER A 453 10.80 50.05 -27.72
CA SER A 453 12.19 49.55 -27.57
C SER A 453 12.34 48.08 -27.98
N ALA A 454 11.40 47.23 -27.58
CA ALA A 454 11.41 45.82 -27.95
C ALA A 454 11.21 45.62 -29.47
N ILE A 455 10.29 46.35 -30.09
CA ILE A 455 10.07 46.34 -31.53
C ILE A 455 11.32 46.79 -32.27
N ALA A 456 11.96 47.90 -31.83
CA ALA A 456 13.19 48.41 -32.42
C ALA A 456 14.31 47.34 -32.34
N SER A 457 14.49 46.68 -31.20
CA SER A 457 15.48 45.62 -31.01
C SER A 457 15.25 44.42 -31.94
N ARG A 458 14.01 44.00 -32.14
CA ARG A 458 13.65 42.90 -33.06
C ARG A 458 13.90 43.25 -34.52
N LEU A 459 13.86 44.54 -34.86
CA LEU A 459 14.22 45.04 -36.18
C LEU A 459 15.70 45.37 -36.31
N ASN A 460 16.52 45.02 -35.30
CA ASN A 460 17.95 45.33 -35.22
C ASN A 460 18.25 46.82 -35.34
N LEU A 461 17.40 47.67 -34.76
CA LEU A 461 17.53 49.13 -34.76
C LEU A 461 17.63 49.68 -33.34
N GLY A 462 18.39 50.74 -33.15
CA GLY A 462 18.32 51.55 -31.93
C GLY A 462 16.98 52.27 -31.84
N GLU A 463 16.41 52.41 -30.63
CA GLU A 463 15.08 53.00 -30.43
C GLU A 463 14.90 54.38 -31.06
N GLN A 464 15.89 55.23 -30.92
CA GLN A 464 15.82 56.58 -31.52
C GLN A 464 15.83 56.55 -33.07
N THR A 465 16.63 55.63 -33.64
CA THR A 465 16.71 55.42 -35.09
C THR A 465 15.39 54.89 -35.61
N PHE A 466 14.82 53.91 -34.91
CA PHE A 466 13.50 53.38 -35.22
C PHE A 466 12.40 54.44 -35.18
N ARG A 467 12.32 55.23 -34.12
CA ARG A 467 11.33 56.31 -33.98
C ARG A 467 11.43 57.29 -35.13
N ARG A 468 12.63 57.76 -35.44
CA ARG A 468 12.86 58.75 -36.51
C ARG A 468 12.50 58.15 -37.87
N ARG A 469 12.94 56.96 -38.20
CA ARG A 469 12.63 56.27 -39.45
C ARG A 469 11.14 56.01 -39.61
N PHE A 470 10.49 55.51 -38.57
CA PHE A 470 9.07 55.19 -38.60
C PHE A 470 8.20 56.45 -38.83
N VAL A 471 8.51 57.54 -38.15
CA VAL A 471 7.78 58.82 -38.36
C VAL A 471 8.05 59.38 -39.76
N ALA A 472 9.27 59.28 -40.27
CA ALA A 472 9.61 59.77 -41.62
C ALA A 472 8.88 58.97 -42.72
N GLU A 473 8.75 57.66 -42.59
CA GLU A 473 8.12 56.80 -43.60
C GLU A 473 6.58 56.71 -43.47
N THR A 474 6.01 56.78 -42.24
CA THR A 474 4.57 56.58 -42.00
C THR A 474 3.80 57.90 -41.62
N GLY A 475 4.51 58.91 -41.20
CA GLY A 475 3.91 60.11 -40.63
C GLY A 475 3.27 59.93 -39.25
N LYS A 476 3.38 58.71 -38.64
CA LYS A 476 2.70 58.36 -37.41
C LYS A 476 3.69 58.15 -36.26
N GLN A 477 3.23 58.43 -35.03
CA GLN A 477 4.03 58.13 -33.84
C GLN A 477 3.99 56.62 -33.55
N PRO A 478 5.14 55.98 -33.33
CA PRO A 478 5.21 54.52 -33.13
C PRO A 478 4.28 53.99 -32.03
N LYS A 479 4.25 54.65 -30.85
CA LYS A 479 3.38 54.25 -29.73
C LYS A 479 1.90 54.31 -30.10
N THR A 480 1.47 55.35 -30.80
CA THR A 480 0.08 55.49 -31.25
C THR A 480 -0.28 54.41 -32.28
N PHE A 481 0.66 54.08 -33.16
CA PHE A 481 0.48 53.04 -34.17
C PHE A 481 0.36 51.62 -33.55
N VAL A 482 1.24 51.28 -32.61
CA VAL A 482 1.17 50.02 -31.87
C VAL A 482 -0.15 49.90 -31.12
N THR A 483 -0.58 50.97 -30.43
CA THR A 483 -1.87 51.00 -29.74
C THR A 483 -3.05 50.82 -30.70
N ALA A 484 -2.98 51.35 -31.92
CA ALA A 484 -4.03 51.14 -32.92
C ALA A 484 -4.14 49.64 -33.33
N ILE A 485 -3.01 48.95 -33.53
CA ILE A 485 -2.99 47.50 -33.82
C ILE A 485 -3.56 46.69 -32.64
N GLN A 486 -3.17 47.04 -31.40
CA GLN A 486 -3.72 46.40 -30.20
C GLN A 486 -5.24 46.56 -30.11
N MET A 487 -5.78 47.75 -30.43
CA MET A 487 -7.21 48.03 -30.40
C MET A 487 -7.97 47.30 -31.52
N GLU A 488 -7.37 47.18 -32.71
CA GLU A 488 -7.95 46.43 -33.82
C GLU A 488 -8.03 44.94 -33.46
N MET A 489 -6.97 44.38 -32.87
CA MET A 489 -6.96 43.00 -32.41
C MET A 489 -7.99 42.78 -31.28
N ALA A 490 -8.08 43.69 -30.33
CA ALA A 490 -9.07 43.65 -29.27
C ALA A 490 -10.51 43.65 -29.80
N ALA A 491 -10.79 44.49 -30.79
CA ALA A 491 -12.12 44.55 -31.43
C ALA A 491 -12.46 43.22 -32.14
N ARG A 492 -11.48 42.59 -32.80
CA ARG A 492 -11.65 41.26 -33.42
C ARG A 492 -11.92 40.18 -32.39
N LEU A 493 -11.14 40.13 -31.28
CA LEU A 493 -11.34 39.17 -30.21
C LEU A 493 -12.69 39.34 -29.51
N LEU A 494 -13.08 40.58 -29.21
CA LEU A 494 -14.39 40.88 -28.61
C LEU A 494 -15.58 40.52 -29.52
N ALA A 495 -15.36 40.52 -30.86
CA ALA A 495 -16.38 40.17 -31.85
C ALA A 495 -16.44 38.69 -32.18
N SER A 496 -15.33 37.93 -32.01
CA SER A 496 -15.23 36.52 -32.37
C SER A 496 -15.66 35.58 -31.23
N ASP A 497 -15.51 36.01 -29.99
CA ASP A 497 -15.85 35.20 -28.82
C ASP A 497 -16.46 36.07 -27.71
N THR A 498 -17.74 35.85 -27.45
CA THR A 498 -18.49 36.58 -26.42
C THR A 498 -18.28 36.04 -25.02
N THR A 499 -17.65 34.86 -24.85
CA THR A 499 -17.48 34.18 -23.57
C THR A 499 -16.19 34.57 -22.85
N VAL A 500 -15.16 35.05 -23.59
CA VAL A 500 -13.86 35.44 -23.01
C VAL A 500 -14.00 36.68 -22.14
N PRO A 501 -13.54 36.68 -20.87
CA PRO A 501 -13.55 37.87 -20.02
C PRO A 501 -12.78 39.03 -20.62
N VAL A 502 -13.30 40.26 -20.46
CA VAL A 502 -12.65 41.50 -20.98
C VAL A 502 -11.22 41.63 -20.46
N ALA A 503 -10.93 41.18 -19.23
CA ALA A 503 -9.60 41.20 -18.65
C ALA A 503 -8.62 40.23 -19.36
N GLU A 504 -9.10 39.15 -19.94
CA GLU A 504 -8.29 38.24 -20.75
C GLU A 504 -8.02 38.80 -22.13
N VAL A 505 -9.01 39.44 -22.73
CA VAL A 505 -8.81 40.18 -23.99
C VAL A 505 -7.77 41.28 -23.80
N ALA A 506 -7.81 42.01 -22.69
CA ALA A 506 -6.82 43.02 -22.36
C ALA A 506 -5.40 42.43 -22.33
N ARG A 507 -5.21 41.32 -21.63
CA ARG A 507 -3.91 40.63 -21.54
C ARG A 507 -3.44 40.10 -22.90
N ALA A 508 -4.33 39.48 -23.66
CA ALA A 508 -4.04 38.99 -25.01
C ALA A 508 -3.62 40.11 -25.98
N CYS A 509 -4.06 41.35 -25.71
CA CYS A 509 -3.67 42.53 -26.46
C CYS A 509 -2.47 43.29 -25.86
N GLY A 510 -1.76 42.69 -24.88
CA GLY A 510 -0.54 43.25 -24.30
C GLY A 510 -0.78 44.41 -23.31
N PHE A 511 -1.91 44.37 -22.57
CA PHE A 511 -2.20 45.29 -21.48
C PHE A 511 -2.15 44.58 -20.14
N ASP A 512 -1.29 45.05 -19.24
CA ASP A 512 -1.19 44.53 -17.87
C ASP A 512 -2.35 44.99 -16.98
N ASP A 513 -2.97 46.13 -17.30
CA ASP A 513 -4.09 46.70 -16.57
C ASP A 513 -5.36 46.81 -17.43
N ALA A 514 -6.42 46.14 -16.96
CA ALA A 514 -7.73 46.15 -17.62
C ALA A 514 -8.39 47.57 -17.65
N SER A 515 -8.03 48.47 -16.73
CA SER A 515 -8.52 49.85 -16.69
C SER A 515 -7.88 50.66 -17.80
N ALA A 516 -6.55 50.58 -17.95
CA ALA A 516 -5.81 51.21 -19.03
C ALA A 516 -6.29 50.72 -20.41
N PHE A 517 -6.53 49.43 -20.55
CA PHE A 517 -7.14 48.82 -21.75
C PHE A 517 -8.51 49.43 -22.07
N SER A 518 -9.41 49.46 -21.07
CA SER A 518 -10.77 49.95 -21.25
C SER A 518 -10.79 51.43 -21.67
N HIS A 519 -9.88 52.22 -21.13
CA HIS A 519 -9.71 53.63 -21.49
C HIS A 519 -9.20 53.79 -22.94
N ALA A 520 -8.17 53.02 -23.32
CA ALA A 520 -7.63 53.04 -24.67
C ALA A 520 -8.67 52.57 -25.70
N PHE A 521 -9.43 51.54 -25.38
CA PHE A 521 -10.48 50.98 -26.22
C PHE A 521 -11.62 51.99 -26.42
N LYS A 522 -12.09 52.64 -25.34
CA LYS A 522 -13.13 53.66 -25.41
C LYS A 522 -12.69 54.85 -26.24
N LYS A 523 -11.40 55.23 -26.17
CA LYS A 523 -10.82 56.29 -27.00
C LYS A 523 -10.82 55.91 -28.48
N ALA A 524 -10.54 54.65 -28.82
CA ALA A 524 -10.48 54.16 -30.20
C ALA A 524 -11.85 53.93 -30.84
N TYR A 525 -12.81 53.37 -30.07
CA TYR A 525 -14.12 52.97 -30.61
C TYR A 525 -15.31 53.74 -30.05
N SER A 526 -15.11 54.78 -29.25
CA SER A 526 -16.14 55.61 -28.62
C SER A 526 -17.16 54.87 -27.73
N CYS A 527 -16.86 53.64 -27.36
CA CYS A 527 -17.67 52.82 -26.44
C CYS A 527 -16.77 51.88 -25.61
N SER A 528 -17.27 51.42 -24.47
CA SER A 528 -16.49 50.47 -23.66
C SER A 528 -16.39 49.08 -24.34
N PRO A 529 -15.36 48.26 -24.00
CA PRO A 529 -15.24 46.90 -24.53
C PRO A 529 -16.52 46.07 -24.33
N THR A 530 -17.16 46.17 -23.17
CA THR A 530 -18.41 45.48 -22.85
C THR A 530 -19.56 45.97 -23.72
N GLN A 531 -19.70 47.30 -23.92
CA GLN A 531 -20.70 47.87 -24.80
C GLN A 531 -20.46 47.53 -26.28
N PHE A 532 -19.20 47.45 -26.71
CA PHE A 532 -18.84 47.03 -28.06
C PHE A 532 -19.28 45.56 -28.33
N ARG A 533 -19.07 44.70 -27.37
CA ARG A 533 -19.51 43.30 -27.44
C ARG A 533 -21.04 43.20 -27.55
N GLN A 534 -21.78 43.94 -26.72
CA GLN A 534 -23.25 43.94 -26.72
C GLN A 534 -23.93 44.52 -27.99
N LYS A 535 -23.25 45.41 -28.69
CA LYS A 535 -23.80 46.03 -29.93
C LYS A 535 -23.68 45.12 -31.16
N ARG A 536 -22.96 44.01 -31.07
CA ARG A 536 -22.77 43.05 -32.18
C ARG A 536 -23.40 41.70 -31.96
N VAL A 537 -24.10 41.47 -30.83
CA VAL A 537 -25.08 40.41 -30.60
C VAL A 537 -26.47 40.94 -30.99
#